data_21d218d556b3b25efa03ca522900079b
#
_entry.id   21d218d556b3b25efa03ca522900079b
#
_cell.length_a   1.000
_cell.length_b   1.000
_cell.length_c   1.000
_cell.angle_alpha   90.00
_cell.angle_beta   90.00
_cell.angle_gamma   90.00
#
_symmetry.space_group_name_H-M   'P 1'
#
loop_
_entity.id
_entity.type
_entity.pdbx_description
1 polymer ?
#
loop_
_entity_poly.entity_id
_entity_poly.type
_entity_poly.pdbx_seq_one_letter_code
_entity_poly.pdbx_strand_id
1 'polypeptide(L)'
;EFPRAFIAGDACHTHSPKAGQGMNVSIHDAFNLGWKLSSVLLKRTNHSILNTYNMERRAVAKNLIKLDKDFAKLVAGNERKNNKSKKNNSKDIKHYFEKQTGFIAGTSIQYNSSLITKRKSKYHNLAKGFKVGERFHSHKVKRLADGRILHLGHINKADIRWRLFIFCNNSNPFKKQSKLMKLMEFIYKSSSSPVIKYTPKNFDIDSIIDVITVFQHKNEASIE
;
A
#
# COMPACT_ATOMS: atom_id res chain seq x y z
N GLU A 1 -14.07 -6.74 -23.21
CA GLU A 1 -14.69 -5.44 -22.85
C GLU A 1 -14.10 -4.93 -21.55
N PHE A 2 -13.91 -3.61 -21.46
CA PHE A 2 -13.40 -2.96 -20.24
C PHE A 2 -14.55 -2.30 -19.49
N PRO A 3 -14.53 -2.30 -18.13
CA PRO A 3 -15.56 -1.66 -17.36
C PRO A 3 -15.58 -0.15 -17.65
N ARG A 4 -16.75 0.39 -17.95
CA ARG A 4 -16.97 1.84 -18.14
C ARG A 4 -17.81 2.46 -17.03
N ALA A 5 -18.44 1.64 -16.19
CA ALA A 5 -19.19 2.05 -15.02
C ALA A 5 -18.55 1.46 -13.75
N PHE A 6 -18.42 2.27 -12.73
CA PHE A 6 -17.84 1.90 -11.44
C PHE A 6 -18.75 2.37 -10.33
N ILE A 7 -18.83 1.57 -9.26
CA ILE A 7 -19.47 1.96 -8.01
C ILE A 7 -18.43 1.94 -6.91
N ALA A 8 -18.51 2.86 -5.95
CA ALA A 8 -17.58 3.00 -4.85
C ALA A 8 -18.32 3.42 -3.58
N GLY A 9 -17.76 3.11 -2.42
CA GLY A 9 -18.31 3.48 -1.13
C GLY A 9 -19.69 2.88 -0.88
N ASP A 10 -20.59 3.66 -0.31
CA ASP A 10 -21.94 3.22 0.08
C ASP A 10 -22.79 2.70 -1.08
N ALA A 11 -22.48 3.08 -2.31
CA ALA A 11 -23.12 2.54 -3.51
C ALA A 11 -22.87 1.02 -3.70
N CYS A 12 -21.81 0.48 -3.10
CA CYS A 12 -21.45 -0.94 -3.24
C CYS A 12 -21.38 -1.71 -1.93
N HIS A 13 -21.34 -1.07 -0.76
CA HIS A 13 -21.27 -1.73 0.56
C HIS A 13 -21.97 -0.94 1.67
N THR A 14 -23.30 -0.98 1.64
CA THR A 14 -24.10 -0.42 2.74
C THR A 14 -23.86 -1.21 4.04
N HIS A 15 -23.64 -0.51 5.14
CA HIS A 15 -23.39 -1.06 6.46
C HIS A 15 -23.90 -0.09 7.53
N SER A 16 -23.99 -0.54 8.79
CA SER A 16 -24.42 0.32 9.87
C SER A 16 -23.32 1.30 10.30
N PRO A 17 -23.67 2.48 10.89
CA PRO A 17 -22.66 3.40 11.40
C PRO A 17 -21.97 2.92 12.68
N LYS A 18 -22.42 1.81 13.26
CA LYS A 18 -22.00 1.33 14.60
C LYS A 18 -20.49 1.08 14.73
N ALA A 19 -19.86 0.57 13.68
CA ALA A 19 -18.41 0.30 13.66
C ALA A 19 -17.57 1.52 13.22
N GLY A 20 -18.18 2.61 12.75
CA GLY A 20 -17.51 3.86 12.35
C GLY A 20 -16.53 3.73 11.17
N GLN A 21 -16.60 2.65 10.36
CA GLN A 21 -15.59 2.34 9.35
C GLN A 21 -15.98 2.69 7.91
N GLY A 22 -17.24 3.03 7.67
CA GLY A 22 -17.76 3.26 6.33
C GLY A 22 -17.03 4.33 5.56
N MET A 23 -16.89 5.49 6.14
CA MET A 23 -16.20 6.62 5.51
C MET A 23 -14.76 6.26 5.12
N ASN A 24 -14.01 5.59 5.99
CA ASN A 24 -12.63 5.21 5.72
C ASN A 24 -12.52 4.25 4.54
N VAL A 25 -13.39 3.24 4.48
CA VAL A 25 -13.39 2.26 3.39
C VAL A 25 -13.84 2.92 2.08
N SER A 26 -14.84 3.83 2.13
CA SER A 26 -15.30 4.59 0.96
C SER A 26 -14.20 5.51 0.40
N ILE A 27 -13.43 6.19 1.24
CA ILE A 27 -12.27 6.99 0.84
C ILE A 27 -11.21 6.11 0.18
N HIS A 28 -10.95 4.93 0.74
CA HIS A 28 -9.99 3.99 0.15
C HIS A 28 -10.46 3.45 -1.21
N ASP A 29 -11.76 3.24 -1.40
CA ASP A 29 -12.32 2.85 -2.72
C ASP A 29 -12.09 3.95 -3.75
N ALA A 30 -12.44 5.18 -3.40
CA ALA A 30 -12.27 6.34 -4.27
C ALA A 30 -10.78 6.57 -4.62
N PHE A 31 -9.89 6.44 -3.64
CA PHE A 31 -8.45 6.54 -3.87
C PHE A 31 -7.94 5.42 -4.79
N ASN A 32 -8.34 4.17 -4.52
CA ASN A 32 -7.92 3.02 -5.32
C ASN A 32 -8.39 3.13 -6.78
N LEU A 33 -9.62 3.57 -7.01
CA LEU A 33 -10.16 3.78 -8.36
C LEU A 33 -9.54 5.02 -9.02
N GLY A 34 -9.38 6.11 -8.29
CA GLY A 34 -8.96 7.40 -8.80
C GLY A 34 -7.59 7.36 -9.48
N TRP A 35 -6.57 6.78 -8.84
CA TRP A 35 -5.24 6.68 -9.44
C TRP A 35 -5.21 5.77 -10.67
N LYS A 36 -6.03 4.72 -10.71
CA LYS A 36 -6.14 3.81 -11.85
C LYS A 36 -6.80 4.49 -13.04
N LEU A 37 -7.90 5.20 -12.80
CA LEU A 37 -8.56 6.00 -13.83
C LEU A 37 -7.63 7.08 -14.37
N SER A 38 -6.97 7.83 -13.50
CA SER A 38 -6.00 8.85 -13.89
C SER A 38 -4.87 8.29 -14.74
N SER A 39 -4.34 7.11 -14.36
CA SER A 39 -3.28 6.45 -15.11
C SER A 39 -3.73 6.04 -16.53
N VAL A 40 -4.97 5.58 -16.68
CA VAL A 40 -5.55 5.24 -17.98
C VAL A 40 -5.82 6.49 -18.82
N LEU A 41 -6.45 7.51 -18.24
CA LEU A 41 -6.78 8.77 -18.95
C LEU A 41 -5.52 9.51 -19.41
N LEU A 42 -4.45 9.49 -18.62
CA LEU A 42 -3.14 10.03 -18.97
C LEU A 42 -2.33 9.09 -19.90
N LYS A 43 -2.92 8.00 -20.38
CA LYS A 43 -2.26 7.02 -21.27
C LYS A 43 -0.98 6.41 -20.68
N ARG A 44 -0.85 6.38 -19.35
CA ARG A 44 0.31 5.80 -18.66
C ARG A 44 0.22 4.29 -18.48
N THR A 45 -0.99 3.72 -18.61
CA THR A 45 -1.25 2.30 -18.47
C THR A 45 -2.43 1.84 -19.33
N ASN A 46 -2.50 0.53 -19.56
CA ASN A 46 -3.61 -0.08 -20.29
C ASN A 46 -4.88 -0.12 -19.42
N HIS A 47 -6.06 -0.10 -20.05
CA HIS A 47 -7.37 -0.20 -19.40
C HIS A 47 -7.53 -1.44 -18.50
N SER A 48 -6.79 -2.51 -18.77
CA SER A 48 -6.84 -3.75 -17.97
C SER A 48 -6.54 -3.53 -16.48
N ILE A 49 -5.85 -2.44 -16.11
CA ILE A 49 -5.60 -2.09 -14.71
C ILE A 49 -6.90 -1.82 -13.95
N LEU A 50 -7.95 -1.35 -14.61
CA LEU A 50 -9.24 -1.04 -14.00
C LEU A 50 -9.92 -2.29 -13.42
N ASN A 51 -9.67 -3.48 -13.99
CA ASN A 51 -10.18 -4.73 -13.46
C ASN A 51 -9.65 -5.03 -12.05
N THR A 52 -8.47 -4.53 -11.72
CA THR A 52 -7.88 -4.73 -10.39
C THR A 52 -8.63 -3.98 -9.30
N TYR A 53 -9.40 -2.94 -9.62
CA TYR A 53 -10.24 -2.25 -8.65
C TYR A 53 -11.24 -3.22 -7.99
N ASN A 54 -12.02 -3.93 -8.79
CA ASN A 54 -12.98 -4.89 -8.27
C ASN A 54 -12.29 -6.06 -7.52
N MET A 55 -11.17 -6.55 -8.03
CA MET A 55 -10.41 -7.64 -7.39
C MET A 55 -9.92 -7.24 -5.99
N GLU A 56 -9.45 -6.02 -5.84
CA GLU A 56 -8.89 -5.49 -4.60
C GLU A 56 -9.98 -5.05 -3.62
N ARG A 57 -10.99 -4.30 -4.08
CA ARG A 57 -11.94 -3.63 -3.19
C ARG A 57 -13.13 -4.49 -2.80
N ARG A 58 -13.57 -5.41 -3.66
CA ARG A 58 -14.68 -6.34 -3.33
C ARG A 58 -14.40 -7.21 -2.10
N ALA A 59 -13.16 -7.67 -1.93
CA ALA A 59 -12.77 -8.45 -0.76
C ALA A 59 -12.84 -7.61 0.52
N VAL A 60 -12.39 -6.36 0.45
CA VAL A 60 -12.43 -5.40 1.58
C VAL A 60 -13.87 -5.06 1.95
N ALA A 61 -14.74 -4.80 0.96
CA ALA A 61 -16.16 -4.55 1.17
C ALA A 61 -16.87 -5.73 1.86
N LYS A 62 -16.60 -6.95 1.41
CA LYS A 62 -17.14 -8.18 2.06
C LYS A 62 -16.70 -8.28 3.53
N ASN A 63 -15.44 -7.99 3.82
CA ASN A 63 -14.91 -8.02 5.18
C ASN A 63 -15.54 -6.92 6.05
N LEU A 64 -15.77 -5.73 5.50
CA LEU A 64 -16.47 -4.65 6.19
C LEU A 64 -17.89 -5.06 6.58
N ILE A 65 -18.67 -5.59 5.64
CA ILE A 65 -20.04 -6.04 5.89
C ILE A 65 -20.07 -7.16 6.94
N LYS A 66 -19.11 -8.08 6.89
CA LYS A 66 -18.99 -9.14 7.90
C LYS A 66 -18.68 -8.54 9.28
N LEU A 67 -17.71 -7.65 9.36
CA LEU A 67 -17.33 -6.96 10.59
C LEU A 67 -18.52 -6.23 11.21
N ASP A 68 -19.28 -5.51 10.40
CA ASP A 68 -20.50 -4.80 10.84
C ASP A 68 -21.57 -5.76 11.38
N LYS A 69 -21.84 -6.84 10.67
CA LYS A 69 -22.79 -7.88 11.12
C LYS A 69 -22.36 -8.55 12.43
N ASP A 70 -21.09 -8.87 12.57
CA ASP A 70 -20.57 -9.52 13.77
C ASP A 70 -20.59 -8.54 14.96
N PHE A 71 -20.27 -7.29 14.73
CA PHE A 71 -20.35 -6.24 15.75
C PHE A 71 -21.81 -5.97 16.18
N ALA A 72 -22.74 -5.88 15.23
CA ALA A 72 -24.17 -5.71 15.51
C ALA A 72 -24.73 -6.85 16.38
N LYS A 73 -24.33 -8.10 16.13
CA LYS A 73 -24.70 -9.25 16.96
C LYS A 73 -24.15 -9.16 18.38
N LEU A 74 -22.90 -8.73 18.54
CA LEU A 74 -22.29 -8.52 19.87
C LEU A 74 -23.05 -7.46 20.66
N VAL A 75 -23.40 -6.35 20.05
CA VAL A 75 -24.17 -5.27 20.70
C VAL A 75 -25.57 -5.72 21.05
N ALA A 76 -26.31 -6.34 20.11
CA ALA A 76 -27.68 -6.85 20.37
C ALA A 76 -27.73 -7.96 21.42
N GLY A 77 -26.70 -8.81 21.49
CA GLY A 77 -26.56 -9.82 22.55
C GLY A 77 -26.34 -9.20 23.93
N ASN A 78 -25.79 -7.98 23.99
CA ASN A 78 -25.59 -7.24 25.22
C ASN A 78 -26.86 -6.60 25.78
N GLU A 79 -27.75 -6.16 24.90
CA GLU A 79 -29.04 -5.54 25.33
C GLU A 79 -29.98 -6.54 25.99
N ARG A 80 -29.85 -7.83 25.68
CA ARG A 80 -30.72 -8.93 26.18
C ARG A 80 -30.28 -9.56 27.50
N LYS A 81 -29.10 -9.20 28.04
CA LYS A 81 -28.53 -9.83 29.24
C LYS A 81 -28.63 -8.94 30.46
N ASN A 82 -29.00 -9.53 31.61
CA ASN A 82 -29.12 -8.86 32.91
C ASN A 82 -27.78 -8.28 33.43
N ASN A 83 -27.86 -7.29 34.34
CA ASN A 83 -26.74 -6.44 34.80
C ASN A 83 -25.44 -7.15 35.25
N LYS A 84 -25.50 -8.40 35.72
CA LYS A 84 -24.29 -9.16 36.11
C LYS A 84 -23.43 -9.63 34.91
N SER A 85 -24.03 -9.74 33.70
CA SER A 85 -23.35 -10.14 32.46
C SER A 85 -22.74 -8.97 31.70
N LYS A 86 -23.06 -7.70 32.06
CA LYS A 86 -22.56 -6.50 31.35
C LYS A 86 -21.04 -6.33 31.44
N LYS A 87 -20.42 -6.75 32.56
CA LYS A 87 -18.97 -6.60 32.78
C LYS A 87 -18.11 -7.56 31.91
N ASN A 88 -18.64 -8.73 31.57
CA ASN A 88 -17.96 -9.67 30.66
C ASN A 88 -18.09 -9.22 29.20
N ASN A 89 -19.20 -8.61 28.85
CA ASN A 89 -19.51 -8.19 27.49
C ASN A 89 -18.71 -6.96 27.04
N SER A 90 -18.36 -6.03 27.98
CA SER A 90 -17.45 -4.92 27.63
C SER A 90 -16.03 -5.43 27.28
N LYS A 91 -15.60 -6.52 27.91
CA LYS A 91 -14.34 -7.19 27.60
C LYS A 91 -14.39 -7.87 26.22
N ASP A 92 -15.52 -8.48 25.88
CA ASP A 92 -15.71 -9.14 24.58
C ASP A 92 -15.71 -8.13 23.43
N ILE A 93 -16.37 -6.98 23.61
CA ILE A 93 -16.38 -5.88 22.64
C ILE A 93 -14.96 -5.32 22.48
N LYS A 94 -14.27 -5.03 23.59
CA LYS A 94 -12.89 -4.53 23.56
C LYS A 94 -11.97 -5.51 22.84
N HIS A 95 -12.02 -6.79 23.17
CA HIS A 95 -11.23 -7.83 22.55
C HIS A 95 -11.54 -7.97 21.04
N TYR A 96 -12.82 -7.84 20.65
CA TYR A 96 -13.21 -7.84 19.24
C TYR A 96 -12.57 -6.67 18.49
N PHE A 97 -12.62 -5.45 19.02
CA PHE A 97 -11.96 -4.28 18.41
C PHE A 97 -10.45 -4.43 18.35
N GLU A 98 -9.81 -4.94 19.40
CA GLU A 98 -8.37 -5.19 19.41
C GLU A 98 -7.95 -6.14 18.28
N LYS A 99 -8.71 -7.20 18.04
CA LYS A 99 -8.48 -8.13 16.91
C LYS A 99 -8.68 -7.47 15.55
N GLN A 100 -9.58 -6.51 15.45
CA GLN A 100 -9.91 -5.84 14.19
C GLN A 100 -9.09 -4.56 13.97
N THR A 101 -8.24 -4.15 14.92
CA THR A 101 -7.48 -2.89 14.86
C THR A 101 -6.70 -2.73 13.55
N GLY A 102 -6.07 -3.79 13.05
CA GLY A 102 -5.32 -3.75 11.80
C GLY A 102 -6.22 -3.47 10.58
N PHE A 103 -7.41 -4.08 10.52
CA PHE A 103 -8.38 -3.82 9.45
C PHE A 103 -8.94 -2.40 9.56
N ILE A 104 -9.32 -1.99 10.75
CA ILE A 104 -9.85 -0.67 11.09
C ILE A 104 -8.86 0.43 10.69
N ALA A 105 -7.58 0.24 11.01
CA ALA A 105 -6.50 1.16 10.65
C ALA A 105 -6.05 1.05 9.17
N GLY A 106 -6.59 0.11 8.40
CA GLY A 106 -6.19 -0.15 7.02
C GLY A 106 -4.77 -0.73 6.88
N THR A 107 -4.17 -1.25 7.97
CA THR A 107 -2.79 -1.76 7.98
C THR A 107 -2.69 -3.26 7.76
N SER A 108 -3.78 -4.02 7.95
CA SER A 108 -3.82 -5.47 7.72
C SER A 108 -4.52 -5.87 6.40
N ILE A 109 -4.88 -4.90 5.57
CA ILE A 109 -5.47 -5.20 4.25
C ILE A 109 -4.36 -5.70 3.34
N GLN A 110 -4.53 -6.93 2.82
CA GLN A 110 -3.60 -7.53 1.88
C GLN A 110 -4.32 -7.91 0.60
N TYR A 111 -3.91 -7.32 -0.52
CA TYR A 111 -4.45 -7.63 -1.83
C TYR A 111 -3.91 -8.96 -2.37
N ASN A 112 -4.74 -9.70 -3.07
CA ASN A 112 -4.35 -10.94 -3.74
C ASN A 112 -3.53 -10.65 -5.00
N SER A 113 -2.92 -11.71 -5.55
CA SER A 113 -2.21 -11.60 -6.83
C SER A 113 -3.15 -11.09 -7.92
N SER A 114 -2.67 -10.12 -8.69
CA SER A 114 -3.38 -9.45 -9.78
C SER A 114 -2.38 -9.01 -10.84
N LEU A 115 -2.82 -8.21 -11.81
CA LEU A 115 -1.94 -7.60 -12.81
C LEU A 115 -0.80 -6.78 -12.18
N ILE A 116 -1.07 -6.12 -11.04
CA ILE A 116 -0.14 -5.20 -10.35
C ILE A 116 0.37 -5.74 -9.00
N THR A 117 -0.10 -6.88 -8.56
CA THR A 117 0.30 -7.48 -7.27
C THR A 117 0.77 -8.91 -7.49
N LYS A 118 2.07 -9.19 -7.31
CA LYS A 118 2.65 -10.52 -7.48
C LYS A 118 3.06 -11.11 -6.14
N ARG A 119 2.13 -11.77 -5.45
CA ARG A 119 2.36 -12.35 -4.11
C ARG A 119 3.34 -13.51 -4.07
N LYS A 120 3.47 -14.27 -5.16
CA LYS A 120 4.41 -15.40 -5.26
C LYS A 120 5.51 -15.08 -6.26
N SER A 121 6.76 -15.07 -5.80
CA SER A 121 7.95 -14.90 -6.63
C SER A 121 9.10 -15.70 -6.03
N LYS A 122 9.98 -16.26 -6.85
CA LYS A 122 11.21 -16.90 -6.40
C LYS A 122 12.16 -15.94 -5.66
N TYR A 123 11.93 -14.64 -5.79
CA TYR A 123 12.75 -13.60 -5.17
C TYR A 123 12.17 -13.04 -3.86
N HIS A 124 11.05 -13.56 -3.37
CA HIS A 124 10.44 -13.07 -2.11
C HIS A 124 11.37 -13.09 -0.91
N ASN A 125 12.29 -14.07 -0.89
CA ASN A 125 13.26 -14.19 0.20
C ASN A 125 14.28 -13.05 0.26
N LEU A 126 14.40 -12.25 -0.79
CA LEU A 126 15.30 -11.09 -0.86
C LEU A 126 14.71 -9.84 -0.20
N ALA A 127 13.39 -9.77 -0.01
CA ALA A 127 12.68 -8.60 0.53
C ALA A 127 11.62 -9.01 1.57
N LYS A 128 12.06 -9.68 2.65
CA LYS A 128 11.16 -10.23 3.68
C LYS A 128 10.48 -9.15 4.55
N GLY A 129 11.02 -7.94 4.60
CA GLY A 129 10.52 -6.84 5.44
C GLY A 129 9.19 -6.24 4.97
N PHE A 130 8.77 -6.51 3.73
CA PHE A 130 7.53 -5.99 3.16
C PHE A 130 6.68 -7.13 2.61
N LYS A 131 5.47 -7.26 3.13
CA LYS A 131 4.52 -8.23 2.60
C LYS A 131 3.86 -7.67 1.35
N VAL A 132 3.97 -8.40 0.25
CA VAL A 132 3.38 -8.00 -1.03
C VAL A 132 1.85 -7.93 -0.92
N GLY A 133 1.29 -6.85 -1.43
CA GLY A 133 -0.15 -6.56 -1.40
C GLY A 133 -0.62 -5.82 -0.14
N GLU A 134 0.24 -5.64 0.85
CA GLU A 134 -0.03 -4.79 2.02
C GLU A 134 0.42 -3.34 1.79
N ARG A 135 -0.07 -2.44 2.63
CA ARG A 135 0.34 -1.04 2.67
C ARG A 135 1.85 -0.94 2.90
N PHE A 136 2.51 -0.05 2.19
CA PHE A 136 3.92 0.26 2.39
C PHE A 136 4.17 0.78 3.83
N HIS A 137 5.12 0.16 4.53
CA HIS A 137 5.47 0.54 5.90
C HIS A 137 6.30 1.82 5.91
N SER A 138 6.03 2.66 6.92
CA SER A 138 6.71 3.93 7.08
C SER A 138 7.67 3.86 8.27
N HIS A 139 8.97 3.89 8.00
CA HIS A 139 10.04 3.96 8.99
C HIS A 139 10.72 5.33 8.95
N LYS A 140 11.27 5.76 10.07
CA LYS A 140 12.09 6.97 10.11
C LYS A 140 13.40 6.74 9.33
N VAL A 141 13.72 7.65 8.44
CA VAL A 141 14.95 7.65 7.64
C VAL A 141 15.54 9.04 7.64
N LYS A 142 16.85 9.13 7.43
CA LYS A 142 17.56 10.40 7.24
C LYS A 142 17.75 10.65 5.75
N ARG A 143 17.32 11.80 5.24
CA ARG A 143 17.55 12.20 3.86
C ARG A 143 18.98 12.64 3.69
N LEU A 144 19.71 12.08 2.72
CA LEU A 144 21.12 12.38 2.53
C LEU A 144 21.37 13.83 2.08
N ALA A 145 20.47 14.41 1.28
CA ALA A 145 20.64 15.72 0.70
C ALA A 145 20.74 16.86 1.74
N ASP A 146 20.05 16.74 2.88
CA ASP A 146 19.97 17.81 3.89
C ASP A 146 20.01 17.31 5.34
N GLY A 147 20.22 16.02 5.55
CA GLY A 147 20.27 15.41 6.88
C GLY A 147 18.91 15.36 7.61
N ARG A 148 17.82 15.76 6.99
CA ARG A 148 16.50 15.81 7.61
C ARG A 148 15.95 14.43 7.91
N ILE A 149 15.43 14.26 9.13
CA ILE A 149 14.71 13.05 9.52
C ILE A 149 13.28 13.15 8.97
N LEU A 150 12.84 12.13 8.26
CA LEU A 150 11.49 12.01 7.70
C LEU A 150 11.00 10.56 7.76
N HIS A 151 9.71 10.37 7.56
CA HIS A 151 9.15 9.04 7.42
C HIS A 151 9.19 8.60 5.95
N LEU A 152 9.71 7.41 5.68
CA LEU A 152 9.86 6.86 4.33
C LEU A 152 8.53 6.83 3.56
N GLY A 153 7.42 6.55 4.26
CA GLY A 153 6.09 6.56 3.65
C GLY A 153 5.63 7.93 3.13
N HIS A 154 6.17 9.04 3.64
CA HIS A 154 5.83 10.39 3.17
C HIS A 154 6.40 10.71 1.78
N ILE A 155 7.34 9.90 1.28
CA ILE A 155 7.87 10.02 -0.08
C ILE A 155 6.84 9.54 -1.11
N ASN A 156 5.94 8.64 -0.71
CA ASN A 156 4.87 8.12 -1.56
C ASN A 156 3.74 9.14 -1.75
N LYS A 157 3.99 10.12 -2.60
CA LYS A 157 2.97 11.11 -2.99
C LYS A 157 1.98 10.50 -3.97
N ALA A 158 0.74 11.01 -3.98
CA ALA A 158 -0.30 10.61 -4.93
C ALA A 158 -0.12 11.34 -6.28
N ASP A 159 0.97 11.07 -6.97
CA ASP A 159 1.38 11.70 -8.23
C ASP A 159 1.41 10.75 -9.43
N ILE A 160 0.84 9.56 -9.26
CA ILE A 160 0.70 8.50 -10.29
C ILE A 160 2.06 7.93 -10.75
N ARG A 161 3.18 8.29 -10.12
CA ARG A 161 4.48 7.69 -10.39
C ARG A 161 4.61 6.33 -9.70
N TRP A 162 5.28 5.40 -10.34
CA TRP A 162 5.75 4.17 -9.70
C TRP A 162 6.98 4.48 -8.84
N ARG A 163 7.13 3.78 -7.70
CA ARG A 163 8.32 3.90 -6.84
C ARG A 163 9.07 2.58 -6.84
N LEU A 164 10.34 2.66 -7.22
CA LEU A 164 11.28 1.54 -7.11
C LEU A 164 12.15 1.76 -5.87
N PHE A 165 11.81 1.10 -4.76
CA PHE A 165 12.63 1.14 -3.55
C PHE A 165 13.75 0.11 -3.62
N ILE A 166 14.98 0.56 -3.44
CA ILE A 166 16.19 -0.26 -3.43
C ILE A 166 16.77 -0.21 -2.03
N PHE A 167 16.67 -1.31 -1.29
CA PHE A 167 17.26 -1.44 0.04
C PHE A 167 18.66 -2.02 -0.10
N CYS A 168 19.67 -1.22 0.23
CA CYS A 168 21.05 -1.63 0.17
C CYS A 168 21.41 -2.51 1.36
N ASN A 169 22.36 -3.42 1.16
CA ASN A 169 22.99 -4.14 2.26
C ASN A 169 24.06 -3.26 2.94
N ASN A 170 24.68 -3.79 4.00
CA ASN A 170 25.73 -3.10 4.76
C ASN A 170 27.09 -2.96 4.04
N SER A 171 27.23 -3.47 2.81
CA SER A 171 28.48 -3.29 2.05
C SER A 171 28.55 -1.85 1.52
N ASN A 172 29.79 -1.31 1.39
CA ASN A 172 29.98 0.04 0.87
C ASN A 172 29.34 0.17 -0.54
N PRO A 173 28.26 0.97 -0.65
CA PRO A 173 27.51 1.08 -1.89
C PRO A 173 28.25 1.83 -2.99
N PHE A 174 29.25 2.64 -2.65
CA PHE A 174 29.98 3.52 -3.57
C PHE A 174 31.20 2.86 -4.24
N LYS A 175 31.54 1.61 -3.86
CA LYS A 175 32.57 0.87 -4.60
C LYS A 175 32.11 0.65 -6.04
N LYS A 176 32.96 0.95 -7.04
CA LYS A 176 32.68 0.83 -8.47
C LYS A 176 32.05 -0.52 -8.89
N GLN A 177 32.42 -1.60 -8.22
CA GLN A 177 31.89 -2.94 -8.51
C GLN A 177 30.78 -3.38 -7.56
N SER A 178 30.23 -2.48 -6.73
CA SER A 178 29.11 -2.82 -5.86
C SER A 178 27.89 -3.22 -6.67
N LYS A 179 27.05 -4.10 -6.08
CA LYS A 179 25.78 -4.50 -6.71
C LYS A 179 24.87 -3.29 -6.98
N LEU A 180 24.93 -2.28 -6.11
CA LEU A 180 24.16 -1.06 -6.30
C LEU A 180 24.64 -0.29 -7.52
N MET A 181 25.94 -0.07 -7.68
CA MET A 181 26.48 0.68 -8.83
C MET A 181 26.15 -0.01 -10.15
N LYS A 182 26.28 -1.34 -10.23
CA LYS A 182 25.87 -2.10 -11.41
C LYS A 182 24.35 -1.97 -11.70
N LEU A 183 23.53 -1.98 -10.66
CA LEU A 183 22.07 -1.77 -10.81
C LEU A 183 21.76 -0.35 -11.27
N MET A 184 22.41 0.67 -10.72
CA MET A 184 22.23 2.07 -11.14
C MET A 184 22.67 2.27 -12.59
N GLU A 185 23.78 1.66 -12.98
CA GLU A 185 24.23 1.69 -14.37
C GLU A 185 23.20 1.06 -15.32
N PHE A 186 22.63 -0.09 -14.96
CA PHE A 186 21.53 -0.69 -15.72
C PHE A 186 20.31 0.24 -15.78
N ILE A 187 19.86 0.76 -14.63
CA ILE A 187 18.65 1.59 -14.53
C ILE A 187 18.75 2.84 -15.39
N TYR A 188 19.90 3.53 -15.37
CA TYR A 188 20.05 4.85 -16.00
C TYR A 188 20.74 4.85 -17.36
N LYS A 189 21.35 3.73 -17.77
CA LYS A 189 22.07 3.67 -19.06
C LYS A 189 21.53 2.61 -20.03
N SER A 190 20.88 1.55 -19.53
CA SER A 190 20.42 0.48 -20.41
C SER A 190 19.09 0.81 -21.08
N SER A 191 19.01 0.64 -22.40
CA SER A 191 17.76 0.76 -23.15
C SER A 191 16.70 -0.28 -22.72
N SER A 192 17.12 -1.39 -22.11
CA SER A 192 16.22 -2.40 -21.53
C SER A 192 15.69 -2.03 -20.16
N SER A 193 16.21 -0.96 -19.55
CA SER A 193 15.71 -0.49 -18.25
C SER A 193 14.27 0.00 -18.36
N PRO A 194 13.37 -0.41 -17.45
CA PRO A 194 12.01 0.09 -17.47
C PRO A 194 11.96 1.61 -17.23
N VAL A 195 12.89 2.18 -16.48
CA VAL A 195 12.98 3.62 -16.26
C VAL A 195 13.19 4.34 -17.58
N ILE A 196 14.18 3.95 -18.37
CA ILE A 196 14.46 4.56 -19.69
C ILE A 196 13.34 4.23 -20.69
N LYS A 197 12.90 2.97 -20.73
CA LYS A 197 11.92 2.48 -21.70
C LYS A 197 10.56 3.18 -21.60
N TYR A 198 10.12 3.48 -20.39
CA TYR A 198 8.78 4.05 -20.14
C TYR A 198 8.78 5.56 -19.88
N THR A 199 9.95 6.19 -19.75
CA THR A 199 10.04 7.64 -19.66
C THR A 199 9.85 8.26 -21.06
N PRO A 200 8.83 9.13 -21.26
CA PRO A 200 8.63 9.78 -22.55
C PRO A 200 9.81 10.72 -22.89
N LYS A 201 10.06 10.91 -24.18
CA LYS A 201 11.05 11.90 -24.62
C LYS A 201 10.68 13.28 -24.10
N ASN A 202 11.66 14.04 -23.65
CA ASN A 202 11.52 15.40 -23.08
C ASN A 202 10.86 15.47 -21.69
N PHE A 203 10.75 14.35 -20.97
CA PHE A 203 10.35 14.31 -19.56
C PHE A 203 11.55 13.94 -18.68
N ASP A 204 11.50 14.34 -17.42
CA ASP A 204 12.48 13.95 -16.42
C ASP A 204 12.53 12.44 -16.27
N ILE A 205 13.72 11.90 -16.03
CA ILE A 205 13.98 10.45 -15.97
C ILE A 205 13.12 9.74 -14.90
N ASP A 206 12.72 10.44 -13.86
CA ASP A 206 11.90 9.95 -12.74
C ASP A 206 10.40 10.21 -12.91
N SER A 207 9.96 10.76 -14.06
CA SER A 207 8.58 11.18 -14.29
C SER A 207 7.56 10.04 -14.27
N ILE A 208 7.97 8.81 -14.58
CA ILE A 208 7.12 7.61 -14.55
C ILE A 208 7.53 6.67 -13.44
N ILE A 209 8.82 6.40 -13.29
CA ILE A 209 9.37 5.50 -12.26
C ILE A 209 10.41 6.27 -11.47
N ASP A 210 10.08 6.60 -10.24
CA ASP A 210 10.96 7.27 -9.29
C ASP A 210 11.77 6.22 -8.51
N VAL A 211 13.10 6.33 -8.54
CA VAL A 211 14.03 5.36 -7.94
C VAL A 211 14.54 5.89 -6.61
N ILE A 212 14.21 5.20 -5.54
CA ILE A 212 14.54 5.59 -4.18
C ILE A 212 15.49 4.56 -3.56
N THR A 213 16.69 4.98 -3.23
CA THR A 213 17.69 4.13 -2.59
C THR A 213 17.71 4.35 -1.09
N VAL A 214 17.59 3.28 -0.31
CA VAL A 214 17.63 3.29 1.15
C VAL A 214 18.89 2.57 1.61
N PHE A 215 19.80 3.31 2.26
CA PHE A 215 21.03 2.79 2.81
C PHE A 215 20.85 2.33 4.26
N GLN A 216 21.58 1.30 4.67
CA GLN A 216 21.51 0.70 6.02
C GLN A 216 22.69 1.08 6.90
N HIS A 217 23.39 2.16 6.59
CA HIS A 217 24.55 2.58 7.40
C HIS A 217 24.14 3.30 8.70
N LYS A 218 24.76 2.92 9.80
CA LYS A 218 24.82 3.76 11.01
C LYS A 218 25.66 4.99 10.71
N ASN A 219 25.20 6.13 11.18
CA ASN A 219 25.53 7.49 10.83
C ASN A 219 27.00 7.98 11.04
N GLU A 220 28.02 7.14 11.16
CA GLU A 220 29.29 7.62 11.70
C GLU A 220 30.46 7.80 10.72
N ALA A 221 30.36 7.40 9.48
CA ALA A 221 31.56 7.51 8.64
C ALA A 221 31.32 7.37 7.15
N SER A 222 30.54 8.19 6.48
CA SER A 222 30.55 7.96 5.03
C SER A 222 30.04 9.10 4.15
N ILE A 223 30.38 10.33 4.51
CA ILE A 223 30.40 11.43 3.55
C ILE A 223 31.71 12.20 3.81
N GLU A 224 32.85 11.58 3.55
CA GLU A 224 34.08 12.23 3.13
C GLU A 224 34.24 12.05 1.63
#